data_5671ae11985dac4b6d72316938100e9c
#
_entry.id   5671ae11985dac4b6d72316938100e9c
#
_cell.length_a   1.000
_cell.length_b   1.000
_cell.length_c   1.000
_cell.angle_alpha   90.00
_cell.angle_beta   90.00
_cell.angle_gamma   90.00
#
_symmetry.space_group_name_H-M   'P 1'
#
loop_
_entity.id
_entity.type
_entity.pdbx_description
1 polymer ?
#
loop_
_entity_poly.entity_id
_entity_poly.type
_entity_poly.pdbx_seq_one_letter_code
_entity_poly.pdbx_strand_id
1 'polypeptide(L)'
;MIEIKRLVLGMIRTNCYIVYTQDTKKAVIIDPATDSKRIIKELSALSVVPEAVLLTHGHFDHMIAADALRKEYGIPVCILEEDANMLEDAVENCSATFLTGYTTIADELLRDGQTLDFLHGALKVIATPGHTAGSCCYYNEEEGVLFSGDTLFQGSIGRTDLPTAKPSKIHVSIREKLFILPEDTLVLTGHGEETTIGEEKRNNPYVN
;
A
#
# COMPACT_ATOMS: atom_id res chain seq x y z
N MET A 1 -16.57 -11.19 4.95
CA MET A 1 -16.69 -9.91 4.19
C MET A 1 -15.84 -8.86 4.88
N ILE A 2 -14.91 -8.21 4.15
CA ILE A 2 -14.16 -7.06 4.63
C ILE A 2 -14.90 -5.76 4.33
N GLU A 3 -14.64 -4.73 5.14
CA GLU A 3 -15.06 -3.37 4.91
C GLU A 3 -13.82 -2.49 4.77
N ILE A 4 -13.91 -1.43 3.98
CA ILE A 4 -12.77 -0.58 3.65
C ILE A 4 -13.14 0.88 3.90
N LYS A 5 -12.31 1.58 4.70
CA LYS A 5 -12.40 3.02 4.89
C LYS A 5 -11.18 3.68 4.27
N ARG A 6 -11.39 4.47 3.21
CA ARG A 6 -10.35 5.31 2.60
C ARG A 6 -10.26 6.65 3.34
N LEU A 7 -9.02 7.06 3.64
CA LEU A 7 -8.66 8.38 4.14
C LEU A 7 -7.66 9.00 3.18
N VAL A 8 -7.94 10.19 2.66
CA VAL A 8 -6.97 10.95 1.86
C VAL A 8 -6.19 11.86 2.80
N LEU A 9 -4.88 11.66 2.91
CA LEU A 9 -4.02 12.27 3.92
C LEU A 9 -2.84 13.02 3.29
N GLY A 10 -2.36 14.03 4.01
CA GLY A 10 -1.17 14.80 3.65
C GLY A 10 -1.32 15.71 2.44
N MET A 11 -0.25 16.44 2.14
CA MET A 11 -0.20 17.40 1.01
C MET A 11 -0.16 16.68 -0.35
N ILE A 12 0.41 15.49 -0.40
CA ILE A 12 0.51 14.66 -1.61
C ILE A 12 -0.78 13.87 -1.84
N ARG A 13 -1.72 13.89 -0.88
CA ARG A 13 -3.06 13.27 -0.97
C ARG A 13 -2.99 11.76 -1.13
N THR A 14 -2.12 11.11 -0.34
CA THR A 14 -1.97 9.66 -0.30
C THR A 14 -3.23 9.00 0.27
N ASN A 15 -3.67 7.92 -0.35
CA ASN A 15 -4.78 7.11 0.10
C ASN A 15 -4.30 6.13 1.18
N CYS A 16 -4.71 6.35 2.41
CA CYS A 16 -4.58 5.41 3.51
C CYS A 16 -5.85 4.57 3.61
N TYR A 17 -5.72 3.25 3.72
CA TYR A 17 -6.87 2.36 3.84
C TYR A 17 -6.89 1.67 5.19
N ILE A 18 -8.01 1.78 5.92
CA ILE A 18 -8.34 0.94 7.06
C ILE A 18 -9.21 -0.19 6.52
N VAL A 19 -8.69 -1.40 6.50
CA VAL A 19 -9.38 -2.62 6.05
C VAL A 19 -9.75 -3.41 7.29
N TYR A 20 -11.01 -3.76 7.47
CA TYR A 20 -11.48 -4.35 8.72
C TYR A 20 -12.64 -5.31 8.51
N THR A 21 -12.96 -6.11 9.53
CA THR A 21 -14.12 -6.99 9.57
C THR A 21 -15.00 -6.65 10.76
N GLN A 22 -16.31 -6.67 10.57
CA GLN A 22 -17.26 -6.34 11.65
C GLN A 22 -17.42 -7.45 12.68
N ASP A 23 -17.20 -8.69 12.29
CA ASP A 23 -17.33 -9.87 13.15
C ASP A 23 -16.21 -9.97 14.18
N THR A 24 -14.96 -9.78 13.77
CA THR A 24 -13.80 -9.85 14.67
C THR A 24 -13.39 -8.51 15.26
N LYS A 25 -13.86 -7.39 14.70
CA LYS A 25 -13.42 -6.04 15.04
C LYS A 25 -11.93 -5.80 14.84
N LYS A 26 -11.27 -6.62 14.03
CA LYS A 26 -9.87 -6.50 13.67
C LYS A 26 -9.70 -5.68 12.39
N ALA A 27 -8.58 -4.99 12.27
CA ALA A 27 -8.24 -4.17 11.12
C ALA A 27 -6.78 -4.31 10.73
N VAL A 28 -6.44 -3.96 9.49
CA VAL A 28 -5.08 -3.60 9.06
C VAL A 28 -5.11 -2.20 8.48
N ILE A 29 -3.97 -1.50 8.57
CA ILE A 29 -3.83 -0.16 8.03
C ILE A 29 -2.84 -0.25 6.87
N ILE A 30 -3.29 0.06 5.66
CA ILE A 30 -2.42 0.08 4.48
C ILE A 30 -2.04 1.54 4.20
N ASP A 31 -0.75 1.78 4.06
CA ASP A 31 -0.13 3.08 3.77
C ASP A 31 -0.66 4.21 4.67
N PRO A 32 -0.28 4.24 5.96
CA PRO A 32 -0.82 5.19 6.93
C PRO A 32 -0.49 6.67 6.63
N ALA A 33 0.30 6.93 5.59
CA ALA A 33 0.62 8.29 5.15
C ALA A 33 1.07 9.20 6.31
N THR A 34 0.22 10.13 6.71
CA THR A 34 0.44 11.08 7.79
C THR A 34 -0.81 11.23 8.67
N ASP A 35 -0.77 12.16 9.67
CA ASP A 35 -1.92 12.45 10.55
C ASP A 35 -2.43 11.22 11.32
N SER A 36 -1.54 10.59 12.08
CA SER A 36 -1.87 9.44 12.93
C SER A 36 -3.08 9.67 13.83
N LYS A 37 -3.30 10.91 14.31
CA LYS A 37 -4.45 11.26 15.16
C LYS A 37 -5.78 11.06 14.45
N ARG A 38 -5.83 11.40 13.15
CA ARG A 38 -7.03 11.19 12.33
C ARG A 38 -7.27 9.70 12.10
N ILE A 39 -6.23 8.91 11.83
CA ILE A 39 -6.34 7.46 11.69
C ILE A 39 -6.84 6.82 12.97
N ILE A 40 -6.26 7.18 14.15
CA ILE A 40 -6.68 6.69 15.47
C ILE A 40 -8.14 7.04 15.76
N LYS A 41 -8.56 8.28 15.44
CA LYS A 41 -9.96 8.70 15.58
C LYS A 41 -10.91 7.86 14.74
N GLU A 42 -10.55 7.56 13.48
CA GLU A 42 -11.37 6.71 12.60
C GLU A 42 -11.44 5.27 13.09
N LEU A 43 -10.33 4.67 13.53
CA LEU A 43 -10.31 3.33 14.14
C LEU A 43 -11.27 3.26 15.34
N SER A 44 -11.22 4.29 16.20
CA SER A 44 -12.12 4.40 17.36
C SER A 44 -13.58 4.54 16.94
N ALA A 45 -13.87 5.36 15.92
CA ALA A 45 -15.23 5.56 15.41
C ALA A 45 -15.82 4.29 14.80
N LEU A 46 -14.98 3.49 14.13
CA LEU A 46 -15.34 2.18 13.57
C LEU A 46 -15.40 1.08 14.64
N SER A 47 -14.90 1.36 15.85
CA SER A 47 -14.79 0.39 16.95
C SER A 47 -13.99 -0.86 16.54
N VAL A 48 -12.86 -0.66 15.84
CA VAL A 48 -11.96 -1.72 15.38
C VAL A 48 -10.56 -1.54 15.96
N VAL A 49 -9.82 -2.65 16.07
CA VAL A 49 -8.46 -2.68 16.61
C VAL A 49 -7.50 -3.11 15.50
N PRO A 50 -6.50 -2.30 15.16
CA PRO A 50 -5.51 -2.68 14.15
C PRO A 50 -4.58 -3.78 14.67
N GLU A 51 -4.16 -4.68 13.77
CA GLU A 51 -3.23 -5.77 14.03
C GLU A 51 -1.87 -5.56 13.34
N ALA A 52 -1.84 -4.75 12.27
CA ALA A 52 -0.61 -4.44 11.53
C ALA A 52 -0.75 -3.15 10.73
N VAL A 53 0.40 -2.55 10.41
CA VAL A 53 0.57 -1.58 9.33
C VAL A 53 1.21 -2.32 8.16
N LEU A 54 0.62 -2.22 6.98
CA LEU A 54 1.13 -2.79 5.72
C LEU A 54 1.56 -1.64 4.80
N LEU A 55 2.83 -1.60 4.41
CA LEU A 55 3.35 -0.63 3.46
C LEU A 55 3.43 -1.25 2.07
N THR A 56 2.87 -0.58 1.07
CA THR A 56 2.99 -1.00 -0.33
C THR A 56 4.40 -0.77 -0.87
N HIS A 57 5.08 0.25 -0.36
CA HIS A 57 6.47 0.60 -0.68
C HIS A 57 7.03 1.61 0.33
N GLY A 58 8.33 1.93 0.22
CA GLY A 58 9.05 2.68 1.23
C GLY A 58 9.08 4.21 1.06
N HIS A 59 8.27 4.86 0.21
CA HIS A 59 8.25 6.32 0.13
C HIS A 59 7.61 6.96 1.35
N PHE A 60 8.14 8.13 1.73
CA PHE A 60 7.81 8.82 2.99
C PHE A 60 6.32 9.12 3.14
N ASP A 61 5.66 9.49 2.07
CA ASP A 61 4.25 9.89 2.10
C ASP A 61 3.29 8.71 2.34
N HIS A 62 3.78 7.47 2.27
CA HIS A 62 3.03 6.27 2.65
C HIS A 62 3.26 5.82 4.10
N MET A 63 4.31 6.32 4.79
CA MET A 63 4.76 5.72 6.05
C MET A 63 4.86 6.63 7.27
N ILE A 64 4.71 7.97 7.15
CA ILE A 64 5.01 8.91 8.25
C ILE A 64 4.23 8.61 9.53
N ALA A 65 2.99 8.13 9.44
CA ALA A 65 2.21 7.81 10.63
C ALA A 65 2.51 6.41 11.21
N ALA A 66 3.34 5.58 10.55
CA ALA A 66 3.58 4.19 10.95
C ALA A 66 4.12 4.06 12.38
N ASP A 67 5.14 4.84 12.75
CA ASP A 67 5.73 4.79 14.09
C ASP A 67 4.76 5.17 15.19
N ALA A 68 3.90 6.18 14.93
CA ALA A 68 2.91 6.59 15.89
C ALA A 68 1.86 5.49 16.11
N LEU A 69 1.44 4.80 15.06
CA LEU A 69 0.50 3.68 15.14
C LEU A 69 1.13 2.45 15.79
N ARG A 70 2.38 2.14 15.43
CA ARG A 70 3.18 1.09 16.10
C ARG A 70 3.21 1.30 17.60
N LYS A 71 3.53 2.52 18.04
CA LYS A 71 3.64 2.87 19.45
C LYS A 71 2.29 2.83 20.18
N GLU A 72 1.23 3.33 19.53
CA GLU A 72 -0.11 3.42 20.14
C GLU A 72 -0.73 2.03 20.35
N TYR A 73 -0.57 1.13 19.37
CA TYR A 73 -1.26 -0.16 19.37
C TYR A 73 -0.36 -1.36 19.63
N GLY A 74 0.96 -1.20 19.64
CA GLY A 74 1.91 -2.31 19.79
C GLY A 74 1.90 -3.27 18.60
N ILE A 75 1.66 -2.76 17.38
CA ILE A 75 1.50 -3.54 16.15
C ILE A 75 2.73 -3.45 15.25
N PRO A 76 3.03 -4.49 14.45
CA PRO A 76 4.15 -4.48 13.52
C PRO A 76 3.90 -3.56 12.32
N VAL A 77 4.99 -3.02 11.78
CA VAL A 77 5.06 -2.40 10.44
C VAL A 77 5.69 -3.41 9.51
N CYS A 78 4.94 -3.78 8.47
CA CYS A 78 5.31 -4.81 7.50
C CYS A 78 5.57 -4.17 6.13
N ILE A 79 6.62 -4.59 5.45
CA ILE A 79 6.96 -4.16 4.08
C ILE A 79 7.61 -5.32 3.31
N LEU A 80 7.57 -5.27 1.98
CA LEU A 80 8.31 -6.23 1.17
C LEU A 80 9.83 -6.08 1.40
N GLU A 81 10.55 -7.21 1.53
CA GLU A 81 11.97 -7.27 1.93
C GLU A 81 12.86 -6.34 1.10
N GLU A 82 12.59 -6.18 -0.19
CA GLU A 82 13.38 -5.37 -1.11
C GLU A 82 13.32 -3.85 -0.85
N ASP A 83 12.30 -3.36 -0.15
CA ASP A 83 12.18 -1.94 0.22
C ASP A 83 12.50 -1.67 1.70
N ALA A 84 12.88 -2.68 2.47
CA ALA A 84 13.14 -2.52 3.90
C ALA A 84 14.21 -1.46 4.20
N ASN A 85 15.35 -1.50 3.48
CA ASN A 85 16.43 -0.54 3.66
C ASN A 85 16.02 0.90 3.27
N MET A 86 15.08 1.05 2.35
CA MET A 86 14.57 2.34 1.93
C MET A 86 13.89 3.10 3.07
N LEU A 87 13.27 2.39 4.03
CA LEU A 87 12.66 3.02 5.21
C LEU A 87 13.69 3.74 6.08
N GLU A 88 14.93 3.26 6.10
CA GLU A 88 16.02 3.78 6.94
C GLU A 88 16.87 4.85 6.25
N ASP A 89 16.65 5.11 4.95
CA ASP A 89 17.38 6.10 4.18
C ASP A 89 16.47 7.24 3.71
N ALA A 90 16.66 8.43 4.31
CA ALA A 90 15.85 9.62 4.03
C ALA A 90 16.01 10.16 2.58
N VAL A 91 17.08 9.80 1.89
CA VAL A 91 17.29 10.15 0.47
C VAL A 91 16.52 9.17 -0.41
N GLU A 92 16.65 7.87 -0.17
CA GLU A 92 15.97 6.84 -0.94
C GLU A 92 14.45 6.90 -0.76
N ASN A 93 13.95 7.14 0.46
CA ASN A 93 12.52 7.30 0.73
C ASN A 93 11.97 8.69 0.36
N CYS A 94 12.80 9.55 -0.20
CA CYS A 94 12.48 10.91 -0.64
C CYS A 94 12.12 11.92 0.48
N SER A 95 12.16 11.55 1.75
CA SER A 95 11.80 12.47 2.83
C SER A 95 12.81 13.62 3.02
N ALA A 96 14.08 13.41 2.69
CA ALA A 96 15.09 14.48 2.73
C ALA A 96 14.81 15.58 1.70
N THR A 97 14.15 15.26 0.60
CA THR A 97 13.79 16.22 -0.47
C THR A 97 12.54 17.01 -0.14
N PHE A 98 11.53 16.37 0.42
CA PHE A 98 10.20 16.97 0.63
C PHE A 98 9.93 17.38 2.08
N LEU A 99 10.71 16.87 3.03
CA LEU A 99 10.63 17.15 4.46
C LEU A 99 12.03 17.48 5.03
N THR A 100 12.18 17.34 6.34
CA THR A 100 13.48 17.47 7.05
C THR A 100 14.24 16.14 7.17
N GLY A 101 13.77 15.10 6.48
CA GLY A 101 14.22 13.72 6.64
C GLY A 101 13.37 12.98 7.68
N TYR A 102 12.83 11.83 7.29
CA TYR A 102 12.10 10.90 8.15
C TYR A 102 12.55 9.48 7.84
N THR A 103 12.81 8.70 8.85
CA THR A 103 13.17 7.27 8.72
C THR A 103 12.39 6.45 9.73
N THR A 104 12.15 5.20 9.40
CA THR A 104 11.55 4.20 10.27
C THR A 104 12.17 2.84 9.96
N ILE A 105 11.75 1.80 10.66
CA ILE A 105 12.18 0.42 10.42
C ILE A 105 10.95 -0.46 10.18
N ALA A 106 11.14 -1.56 9.46
CA ALA A 106 10.15 -2.63 9.41
C ALA A 106 10.33 -3.59 10.59
N ASP A 107 9.22 -4.07 11.15
CA ASP A 107 9.23 -5.13 12.16
C ASP A 107 9.14 -6.50 11.50
N GLU A 108 8.43 -6.59 10.34
CA GLU A 108 8.26 -7.82 9.58
C GLU A 108 8.55 -7.61 8.10
N LEU A 109 9.33 -8.52 7.53
CA LEU A 109 9.68 -8.53 6.11
C LEU A 109 8.78 -9.51 5.35
N LEU A 110 8.06 -8.99 4.36
CA LEU A 110 7.17 -9.76 3.52
C LEU A 110 7.87 -10.27 2.26
N ARG A 111 7.28 -11.29 1.62
CA ARG A 111 7.80 -11.89 0.38
C ARG A 111 6.70 -12.03 -0.67
N ASP A 112 7.11 -12.03 -1.93
CA ASP A 112 6.21 -12.28 -3.07
C ASP A 112 5.46 -13.60 -2.91
N GLY A 113 4.16 -13.58 -3.14
CA GLY A 113 3.27 -14.74 -3.02
C GLY A 113 2.88 -15.12 -1.59
N GLN A 114 3.41 -14.43 -0.56
CA GLN A 114 3.03 -14.68 0.82
C GLN A 114 1.55 -14.36 1.05
N THR A 115 0.84 -15.24 1.75
CA THR A 115 -0.50 -14.95 2.27
C THR A 115 -0.36 -14.46 3.70
N LEU A 116 -0.96 -13.32 4.00
CA LEU A 116 -0.95 -12.70 5.33
C LEU A 116 -2.17 -13.20 6.11
N ASP A 117 -1.95 -13.70 7.31
CA ASP A 117 -3.01 -14.25 8.17
C ASP A 117 -3.77 -13.15 8.95
N PHE A 118 -4.00 -12.01 8.28
CA PHE A 118 -4.85 -10.93 8.77
C PHE A 118 -6.24 -11.03 8.13
N LEU A 119 -7.26 -10.59 8.84
CA LEU A 119 -8.63 -10.50 8.32
C LEU A 119 -9.14 -11.85 7.75
N HIS A 120 -8.92 -12.95 8.48
CA HIS A 120 -9.26 -14.33 8.08
C HIS A 120 -8.47 -14.87 6.87
N GLY A 121 -7.21 -14.48 6.74
CA GLY A 121 -6.29 -15.12 5.80
C GLY A 121 -6.38 -14.66 4.36
N ALA A 122 -6.86 -13.46 4.13
CA ALA A 122 -7.29 -13.10 2.79
C ALA A 122 -6.43 -12.10 2.03
N LEU A 123 -5.27 -11.65 2.57
CA LEU A 123 -4.39 -10.74 1.83
C LEU A 123 -3.17 -11.48 1.29
N LYS A 124 -3.04 -11.51 -0.03
CA LYS A 124 -1.87 -12.03 -0.74
C LYS A 124 -0.95 -10.88 -1.14
N VAL A 125 0.33 -11.03 -0.86
CA VAL A 125 1.39 -10.10 -1.31
C VAL A 125 1.75 -10.41 -2.76
N ILE A 126 1.69 -9.41 -3.63
CA ILE A 126 2.12 -9.49 -5.03
C ILE A 126 3.23 -8.46 -5.22
N ALA A 127 4.48 -8.90 -5.33
CA ALA A 127 5.59 -7.99 -5.64
C ALA A 127 5.42 -7.40 -7.03
N THR A 128 5.48 -6.08 -7.12
CA THR A 128 5.30 -5.32 -8.36
C THR A 128 6.45 -4.31 -8.54
N PRO A 129 7.70 -4.77 -8.65
CA PRO A 129 8.83 -3.86 -8.80
C PRO A 129 8.65 -2.94 -10.00
N GLY A 130 9.01 -1.67 -9.81
CA GLY A 130 8.86 -0.66 -10.87
C GLY A 130 8.96 0.75 -10.31
N HIS A 131 7.97 1.19 -9.56
CA HIS A 131 7.97 2.49 -8.87
C HIS A 131 9.08 2.53 -7.81
N THR A 132 9.23 1.48 -7.02
CA THR A 132 10.41 1.17 -6.22
C THR A 132 10.88 -0.25 -6.52
N ALA A 133 12.03 -0.65 -5.94
CA ALA A 133 12.54 -2.01 -6.08
C ALA A 133 11.63 -3.04 -5.39
N GLY A 134 11.06 -2.68 -4.24
CA GLY A 134 10.19 -3.50 -3.41
C GLY A 134 8.74 -3.07 -3.38
N SER A 135 8.25 -2.34 -4.40
CA SER A 135 6.81 -2.10 -4.54
C SER A 135 6.03 -3.40 -4.54
N CYS A 136 4.93 -3.44 -3.80
CA CYS A 136 4.00 -4.58 -3.80
C CYS A 136 2.54 -4.11 -3.77
N CYS A 137 1.66 -5.02 -4.14
CA CYS A 137 0.22 -4.89 -4.00
C CYS A 137 -0.28 -5.90 -2.97
N TYR A 138 -1.38 -5.57 -2.30
CA TYR A 138 -2.10 -6.50 -1.44
C TYR A 138 -3.41 -6.88 -2.11
N TYR A 139 -3.60 -8.17 -2.36
CA TYR A 139 -4.77 -8.68 -3.08
C TYR A 139 -5.65 -9.52 -2.16
N ASN A 140 -6.93 -9.18 -2.10
CA ASN A 140 -7.96 -10.01 -1.51
C ASN A 140 -8.74 -10.68 -2.63
N GLU A 141 -8.51 -11.99 -2.82
CA GLU A 141 -9.13 -12.77 -3.90
C GLU A 141 -10.63 -12.99 -3.68
N GLU A 142 -11.04 -13.22 -2.42
CA GLU A 142 -12.43 -13.50 -2.08
C GLU A 142 -13.36 -12.29 -2.35
N GLU A 143 -12.88 -11.10 -2.05
CA GLU A 143 -13.64 -9.86 -2.24
C GLU A 143 -13.33 -9.16 -3.58
N GLY A 144 -12.35 -9.68 -4.36
CA GLY A 144 -11.95 -9.09 -5.63
C GLY A 144 -11.38 -7.68 -5.48
N VAL A 145 -10.53 -7.43 -4.47
CA VAL A 145 -9.97 -6.11 -4.17
C VAL A 145 -8.44 -6.14 -4.19
N LEU A 146 -7.84 -5.19 -4.90
CA LEU A 146 -6.39 -4.99 -5.00
C LEU A 146 -6.01 -3.61 -4.47
N PHE A 147 -5.16 -3.55 -3.45
CA PHE A 147 -4.48 -2.33 -3.01
C PHE A 147 -3.19 -2.22 -3.81
N SER A 148 -3.15 -1.34 -4.79
CA SER A 148 -2.05 -1.29 -5.77
C SER A 148 -0.89 -0.38 -5.36
N GLY A 149 -1.02 0.39 -4.28
CA GLY A 149 -0.05 1.44 -3.97
C GLY A 149 0.21 2.30 -5.20
N ASP A 150 1.49 2.55 -5.44
CA ASP A 150 1.94 3.36 -6.58
C ASP A 150 2.37 2.51 -7.79
N THR A 151 1.78 1.33 -7.96
CA THR A 151 2.02 0.50 -9.14
C THR A 151 1.08 0.85 -10.28
N LEU A 152 -0.23 0.83 -10.05
CA LEU A 152 -1.28 1.04 -11.05
C LEU A 152 -2.28 2.07 -10.54
N PHE A 153 -2.56 3.07 -11.37
CA PHE A 153 -3.54 4.13 -11.12
C PHE A 153 -4.64 4.14 -12.17
N GLN A 154 -5.72 4.84 -11.90
CA GLN A 154 -6.72 5.14 -12.92
C GLN A 154 -6.09 5.89 -14.09
N GLY A 155 -6.02 5.25 -15.26
CA GLY A 155 -5.46 5.82 -16.49
C GLY A 155 -3.97 6.16 -16.41
N SER A 156 -3.23 5.64 -15.43
CA SER A 156 -1.81 5.94 -15.24
C SER A 156 -1.06 4.81 -14.54
N ILE A 157 0.25 4.99 -14.36
CA ILE A 157 1.13 4.09 -13.61
C ILE A 157 2.06 4.90 -12.69
N GLY A 158 2.67 4.24 -11.72
CA GLY A 158 3.67 4.85 -10.87
C GLY A 158 4.86 5.39 -11.66
N ARG A 159 5.36 6.57 -11.25
CA ARG A 159 6.59 7.15 -11.83
C ARG A 159 7.79 6.28 -11.52
N THR A 160 8.79 6.31 -12.41
CA THR A 160 9.98 5.45 -12.32
C THR A 160 11.29 6.22 -12.42
N ASP A 161 11.27 7.49 -12.02
CA ASP A 161 12.42 8.41 -12.04
C ASP A 161 12.93 8.79 -10.65
N LEU A 162 12.40 8.17 -9.60
CA LEU A 162 12.83 8.36 -8.21
C LEU A 162 13.91 7.32 -7.81
N PRO A 163 14.61 7.52 -6.69
CA PRO A 163 15.55 6.54 -6.16
C PRO A 163 14.92 5.15 -6.02
N THR A 164 15.72 4.11 -6.17
CA THR A 164 15.34 2.69 -6.12
C THR A 164 14.45 2.20 -7.26
N ALA A 165 13.87 3.08 -8.08
CA ALA A 165 12.98 2.71 -9.18
C ALA A 165 13.60 1.68 -10.16
N LYS A 166 12.74 0.86 -10.76
CA LYS A 166 13.10 -0.14 -11.78
C LYS A 166 12.25 0.08 -13.05
N PRO A 167 12.58 1.11 -13.88
CA PRO A 167 11.75 1.51 -15.01
C PRO A 167 11.39 0.37 -15.98
N SER A 168 12.31 -0.56 -16.20
CA SER A 168 12.09 -1.72 -17.08
C SER A 168 11.13 -2.76 -16.50
N LYS A 169 10.76 -2.66 -15.21
CA LYS A 169 9.95 -3.67 -14.52
C LYS A 169 8.49 -3.30 -14.40
N ILE A 170 8.12 -2.01 -14.33
CA ILE A 170 6.75 -1.62 -14.01
C ILE A 170 5.72 -2.18 -15.01
N HIS A 171 6.01 -2.13 -16.30
CA HIS A 171 5.12 -2.69 -17.32
C HIS A 171 4.99 -4.21 -17.22
N VAL A 172 6.09 -4.91 -16.91
CA VAL A 172 6.09 -6.36 -16.69
C VAL A 172 5.25 -6.70 -15.47
N SER A 173 5.46 -5.98 -14.35
CA SER A 173 4.69 -6.16 -13.11
C SER A 173 3.19 -6.01 -13.35
N ILE A 174 2.78 -4.97 -14.08
CA ILE A 174 1.36 -4.73 -14.34
C ILE A 174 0.79 -5.80 -15.29
N ARG A 175 1.44 -6.06 -16.43
CA ARG A 175 0.92 -6.99 -17.44
C ARG A 175 0.90 -8.44 -16.97
N GLU A 176 1.97 -8.90 -16.33
CA GLU A 176 2.15 -10.32 -16.00
C GLU A 176 1.59 -10.70 -14.63
N LYS A 177 1.44 -9.73 -13.70
CA LYS A 177 0.96 -10.02 -12.35
C LYS A 177 -0.40 -9.41 -12.03
N LEU A 178 -0.73 -8.21 -12.56
CA LEU A 178 -1.99 -7.56 -12.24
C LEU A 178 -3.05 -7.82 -13.32
N PHE A 179 -2.71 -7.75 -14.62
CA PHE A 179 -3.68 -7.94 -15.70
C PHE A 179 -4.12 -9.41 -15.89
N ILE A 180 -3.57 -10.33 -15.13
CA ILE A 180 -4.05 -11.72 -15.05
C ILE A 180 -5.16 -11.90 -14.01
N LEU A 181 -5.37 -10.92 -13.14
CA LEU A 181 -6.46 -10.92 -12.16
C LEU A 181 -7.82 -10.76 -12.88
N PRO A 182 -8.94 -11.15 -12.24
CA PRO A 182 -10.27 -10.96 -12.79
C PRO A 182 -10.52 -9.50 -13.18
N GLU A 183 -11.22 -9.25 -14.29
CA GLU A 183 -11.42 -7.90 -14.82
C GLU A 183 -12.27 -7.00 -13.91
N ASP A 184 -13.13 -7.59 -13.10
CA ASP A 184 -13.97 -6.91 -12.10
C ASP A 184 -13.24 -6.61 -10.78
N THR A 185 -11.96 -7.03 -10.64
CA THR A 185 -11.15 -6.69 -9.47
C THR A 185 -11.07 -5.19 -9.30
N LEU A 186 -11.56 -4.70 -8.16
CA LEU A 186 -11.48 -3.29 -7.76
C LEU A 186 -10.02 -2.93 -7.41
N VAL A 187 -9.49 -1.89 -8.02
CA VAL A 187 -8.12 -1.39 -7.76
C VAL A 187 -8.19 -0.14 -6.89
N LEU A 188 -7.70 -0.25 -5.68
CA LEU A 188 -7.56 0.83 -4.70
C LEU A 188 -6.12 1.34 -4.73
N THR A 189 -5.95 2.53 -5.27
CA THR A 189 -4.66 3.12 -5.63
C THR A 189 -3.99 3.87 -4.48
N GLY A 190 -2.67 4.08 -4.52
CA GLY A 190 -1.95 4.90 -3.54
C GLY A 190 -2.34 6.39 -3.61
N HIS A 191 -2.71 6.87 -4.80
CA HIS A 191 -3.19 8.24 -5.04
C HIS A 191 -4.35 8.27 -6.02
N GLY A 192 -5.18 9.32 -5.93
CA GLY A 192 -6.30 9.55 -6.86
C GLY A 192 -7.48 8.62 -6.61
N GLU A 193 -8.20 8.31 -7.68
CA GLU A 193 -9.43 7.55 -7.61
C GLU A 193 -9.21 6.06 -7.86
N GLU A 194 -10.18 5.26 -7.45
CA GLU A 194 -10.23 3.83 -7.71
C GLU A 194 -10.51 3.51 -9.18
N THR A 195 -10.17 2.31 -9.61
CA THR A 195 -10.43 1.79 -10.95
C THR A 195 -10.68 0.28 -10.90
N THR A 196 -10.67 -0.41 -12.04
CA THR A 196 -10.72 -1.87 -12.11
C THR A 196 -9.63 -2.41 -13.03
N ILE A 197 -9.24 -3.67 -12.83
CA ILE A 197 -8.28 -4.34 -13.71
C ILE A 197 -8.75 -4.29 -15.17
N GLY A 198 -10.02 -4.54 -15.42
CA GLY A 198 -10.59 -4.53 -16.76
C GLY A 198 -10.56 -3.16 -17.43
N GLU A 199 -10.80 -2.08 -16.68
CA GLU A 199 -10.70 -0.71 -17.19
C GLU A 199 -9.27 -0.39 -17.62
N GLU A 200 -8.30 -0.65 -16.73
CA GLU A 200 -6.90 -0.35 -16.99
C GLU A 200 -6.31 -1.23 -18.12
N LYS A 201 -6.71 -2.48 -18.18
CA LYS A 201 -6.29 -3.40 -19.25
C LYS A 201 -6.76 -2.94 -20.63
N ARG A 202 -7.93 -2.28 -20.72
CA ARG A 202 -8.46 -1.79 -22.01
C ARG A 202 -7.97 -0.39 -22.35
N ASN A 203 -7.89 0.50 -21.38
CA ASN A 203 -7.84 1.94 -21.61
C ASN A 203 -6.61 2.65 -21.05
N ASN A 204 -5.74 1.98 -20.26
CA ASN A 204 -4.56 2.63 -19.70
C ASN A 204 -3.53 2.97 -20.79
N PRO A 205 -3.26 4.26 -21.07
CA PRO A 205 -2.38 4.67 -22.18
C PRO A 205 -0.89 4.35 -21.93
N TYR A 206 -0.51 4.04 -20.70
CA TYR A 206 0.88 3.74 -20.35
C TYR A 206 1.21 2.26 -20.42
N VAL A 207 0.23 1.37 -20.43
CA VAL A 207 0.47 -0.08 -20.39
C VAL A 207 0.06 -0.76 -21.69
N ASN A 208 -0.83 -0.16 -22.47
CA ASN A 208 -1.34 -0.70 -23.75
C ASN A 208 -0.44 -0.34 -24.92
#